data_ef7d3b7a66e7d6d51da1ed0ae289805f
#
_entry.id   ef7d3b7a66e7d6d51da1ed0ae289805f
#
_cell.length_a   1.000
_cell.length_b   1.000
_cell.length_c   1.000
_cell.angle_alpha   90.00
_cell.angle_beta   90.00
_cell.angle_gamma   90.00
#
_symmetry.space_group_name_H-M   'P 1'
#
loop_
_entity.id
_entity.type
_entity.pdbx_description
1 polymer ?
#
loop_
_entity_poly.entity_id
_entity_poly.type
_entity_poly.pdbx_seq_one_letter_code
_entity_poly.pdbx_strand_id
1 'polypeptide(L)'
;MRFSDIPGLDDEKNRLIDSFKSNKVHHAILFSGQKGSANLSLSLAFSTYINCEKKSDMDSCGACSSCIKMDKLIHPDFNFVFPVAPTTKINKEVISDKFIESWRSSVIESPYLSVDDWFEIYGFENKQPNISKDEVRSLIKKLTLKPFESNFKINIIWLPEYLHLSTSNAMLKVLEEPPGNTLFFLVTNNDQKLISTIKSRVQNFKVKRFSDSEMKKYLSVYKDISEDEVDQAIYLSDGDINNAQKYLYASNSEDLDKVKVWMRACYSQNFSEINSQVEWFNSLSKIKKRTFLTYTLKLMREALVSRIDESLSRISVSEMSFISKFRMTLNSQEFESIIIYIDENIRSLDRNANPKILFLDLSIKISDLLKKVKSQVMKKLIFIITVII
;
A
#
# COMPACT_ATOMS: atom_id res chain seq x y z
N MET A 1 -3.05 10.00 17.62
CA MET A 1 -2.63 10.56 16.31
C MET A 1 -3.23 11.92 16.11
N ARG A 2 -2.43 12.92 15.69
CA ARG A 2 -2.83 14.31 15.45
C ARG A 2 -2.66 14.66 13.97
N PHE A 3 -3.23 15.77 13.51
CA PHE A 3 -2.98 16.25 12.15
C PHE A 3 -1.51 16.60 11.90
N SER A 4 -0.80 17.09 12.93
CA SER A 4 0.65 17.38 12.87
C SER A 4 1.53 16.14 12.66
N ASP A 5 1.03 14.95 13.00
CA ASP A 5 1.75 13.68 12.83
C ASP A 5 1.71 13.19 11.36
N ILE A 6 0.84 13.78 10.53
CA ILE A 6 0.68 13.42 9.11
C ILE A 6 1.46 14.41 8.26
N PRO A 7 2.39 13.99 7.40
CA PRO A 7 3.14 14.90 6.54
C PRO A 7 2.24 15.54 5.48
N GLY A 8 2.38 16.84 5.25
CA GLY A 8 1.65 17.58 4.22
C GLY A 8 0.12 17.46 4.31
N LEU A 9 -0.53 17.34 3.16
CA LEU A 9 -2.00 17.22 3.04
C LEU A 9 -2.77 18.37 3.74
N ASP A 10 -2.21 19.58 3.69
CA ASP A 10 -2.76 20.72 4.45
C ASP A 10 -4.16 21.10 3.97
N ASP A 11 -4.45 20.98 2.66
CA ASP A 11 -5.79 21.22 2.12
C ASP A 11 -6.82 20.23 2.69
N GLU A 12 -6.47 18.94 2.74
CA GLU A 12 -7.33 17.89 3.27
C GLU A 12 -7.59 18.09 4.77
N LYS A 13 -6.55 18.43 5.54
CA LYS A 13 -6.66 18.73 6.97
C LYS A 13 -7.56 19.94 7.22
N ASN A 14 -7.31 21.05 6.50
CA ASN A 14 -8.10 22.27 6.64
C ASN A 14 -9.59 22.03 6.31
N ARG A 15 -9.88 21.30 5.24
CA ARG A 15 -11.27 20.94 4.87
C ARG A 15 -11.98 20.15 5.97
N LEU A 16 -11.31 19.22 6.66
CA LEU A 16 -11.86 18.48 7.78
C LEU A 16 -12.11 19.38 8.98
N ILE A 17 -11.14 20.22 9.33
CA ILE A 17 -11.24 21.19 10.44
C ILE A 17 -12.38 22.17 10.19
N ASP A 18 -12.47 22.75 8.99
CA ASP A 18 -13.50 23.70 8.61
C ASP A 18 -14.89 23.09 8.63
N SER A 19 -15.02 21.83 8.21
CA SER A 19 -16.30 21.09 8.30
C SER A 19 -16.77 20.97 9.74
N PHE A 20 -15.86 20.73 10.68
CA PHE A 20 -16.18 20.64 12.10
C PHE A 20 -16.51 22.00 12.70
N LYS A 21 -15.68 23.03 12.44
CA LYS A 21 -15.90 24.40 12.94
C LYS A 21 -17.23 25.00 12.45
N SER A 22 -17.59 24.70 11.21
CA SER A 22 -18.87 25.14 10.61
C SER A 22 -20.08 24.28 11.00
N ASN A 23 -19.90 23.29 11.86
CA ASN A 23 -20.92 22.32 12.27
C ASN A 23 -21.57 21.57 11.07
N LYS A 24 -20.78 21.31 10.04
CA LYS A 24 -21.19 20.62 8.79
C LYS A 24 -20.54 19.24 8.61
N VAL A 25 -20.19 18.61 9.72
CA VAL A 25 -19.66 17.24 9.64
C VAL A 25 -20.78 16.29 9.27
N HIS A 26 -20.62 15.61 8.13
CA HIS A 26 -21.59 14.60 7.72
C HIS A 26 -21.46 13.37 8.65
N HIS A 27 -22.59 12.79 9.03
CA HIS A 27 -22.63 11.65 9.96
C HIS A 27 -21.90 10.39 9.42
N ALA A 28 -21.74 10.28 8.11
CA ALA A 28 -21.02 9.19 7.46
C ALA A 28 -20.06 9.73 6.38
N ILE A 29 -18.76 9.62 6.62
CA ILE A 29 -17.70 10.08 5.70
C ILE A 29 -16.92 8.88 5.18
N LEU A 30 -16.71 8.81 3.86
CA LEU A 30 -15.86 7.85 3.20
C LEU A 30 -14.50 8.47 2.90
N PHE A 31 -13.47 8.12 3.65
CA PHE A 31 -12.09 8.45 3.34
C PHE A 31 -11.59 7.51 2.25
N SER A 32 -11.54 8.01 1.02
CA SER A 32 -11.13 7.24 -0.15
C SER A 32 -9.81 7.75 -0.72
N GLY A 33 -8.87 6.85 -0.94
CA GLY A 33 -7.57 7.15 -1.54
C GLY A 33 -6.89 5.87 -1.97
N GLN A 34 -5.69 5.99 -2.50
CA GLN A 34 -4.93 4.82 -2.94
C GLN A 34 -4.24 4.13 -1.75
N LYS A 35 -3.75 2.91 -1.97
CA LYS A 35 -2.95 2.17 -1.00
C LYS A 35 -1.74 3.02 -0.57
N GLY A 36 -1.47 3.07 0.73
CA GLY A 36 -0.38 3.88 1.31
C GLY A 36 -0.65 5.37 1.45
N SER A 37 -1.83 5.87 1.03
CA SER A 37 -2.28 7.25 1.33
C SER A 37 -2.74 7.37 2.79
N ALA A 38 -2.92 8.60 3.26
CA ALA A 38 -3.29 8.90 4.65
C ALA A 38 -4.77 8.64 4.99
N ASN A 39 -5.46 7.70 4.33
CA ASN A 39 -6.90 7.49 4.52
C ASN A 39 -7.24 7.18 5.98
N LEU A 40 -6.57 6.16 6.54
CA LEU A 40 -6.75 5.75 7.94
C LEU A 40 -6.21 6.83 8.88
N SER A 41 -5.02 7.34 8.61
CA SER A 41 -4.34 8.34 9.45
C SER A 41 -5.16 9.63 9.59
N LEU A 42 -5.74 10.15 8.49
CA LEU A 42 -6.61 11.32 8.53
C LEU A 42 -7.91 11.05 9.29
N SER A 43 -8.49 9.86 9.13
CA SER A 43 -9.70 9.49 9.88
C SER A 43 -9.43 9.41 11.39
N LEU A 44 -8.26 8.90 11.78
CA LEU A 44 -7.81 8.86 13.18
C LEU A 44 -7.53 10.26 13.73
N ALA A 45 -6.79 11.10 13.00
CA ALA A 45 -6.49 12.46 13.42
C ALA A 45 -7.77 13.31 13.55
N PHE A 46 -8.70 13.16 12.60
CA PHE A 46 -9.99 13.85 12.66
C PHE A 46 -10.84 13.37 13.84
N SER A 47 -10.84 12.05 14.12
CA SER A 47 -11.49 11.50 15.31
C SER A 47 -10.92 12.06 16.60
N THR A 48 -9.59 12.18 16.68
CA THR A 48 -8.90 12.78 17.83
C THR A 48 -9.24 14.26 17.97
N TYR A 49 -9.30 15.00 16.84
CA TYR A 49 -9.66 16.41 16.84
C TYR A 49 -11.11 16.64 17.32
N ILE A 50 -12.07 15.87 16.82
CA ILE A 50 -13.49 15.97 17.21
C ILE A 50 -13.64 15.78 18.72
N ASN A 51 -13.02 14.75 19.29
CA ASN A 51 -13.18 14.39 20.69
C ASN A 51 -12.19 15.10 21.64
N CYS A 52 -11.28 15.93 21.12
CA CYS A 52 -10.34 16.69 21.94
C CYS A 52 -11.07 17.72 22.79
N GLU A 53 -10.80 17.75 24.08
CA GLU A 53 -11.39 18.69 25.04
C GLU A 53 -10.84 20.13 24.89
N LYS A 54 -9.57 20.26 24.47
CA LYS A 54 -8.82 21.51 24.38
C LYS A 54 -8.17 21.65 23.00
N LYS A 55 -8.97 21.46 21.93
CA LYS A 55 -8.47 21.59 20.55
C LYS A 55 -8.06 23.02 20.22
N SER A 56 -7.00 23.16 19.45
CA SER A 56 -6.60 24.43 18.84
C SER A 56 -7.38 24.67 17.54
N ASP A 57 -7.11 25.80 16.90
CA ASP A 57 -7.70 26.08 15.58
C ASP A 57 -7.23 25.13 14.49
N MET A 58 -6.10 24.49 14.63
CA MET A 58 -5.45 23.68 13.60
C MET A 58 -5.29 22.22 13.98
N ASP A 59 -5.34 21.87 15.30
CA ASP A 59 -5.07 20.50 15.71
C ASP A 59 -5.66 20.17 17.11
N SER A 60 -5.67 18.90 17.45
CA SER A 60 -5.94 18.42 18.81
C SER A 60 -4.76 18.73 19.74
N CYS A 61 -5.04 18.88 21.05
CA CYS A 61 -4.01 19.32 22.01
C CYS A 61 -2.96 18.25 22.33
N GLY A 62 -3.23 16.96 22.09
CA GLY A 62 -2.32 15.85 22.40
C GLY A 62 -2.13 15.53 23.88
N ALA A 63 -2.68 16.33 24.80
CA ALA A 63 -2.39 16.23 26.24
C ALA A 63 -3.61 15.99 27.13
N CYS A 64 -4.84 16.25 26.67
CA CYS A 64 -6.05 15.99 27.48
C CYS A 64 -6.34 14.48 27.58
N SER A 65 -7.21 14.11 28.53
CA SER A 65 -7.58 12.72 28.77
C SER A 65 -8.05 11.99 27.50
N SER A 66 -8.90 12.65 26.71
CA SER A 66 -9.39 12.11 25.44
C SER A 66 -8.22 11.87 24.45
N CYS A 67 -7.32 12.84 24.25
CA CYS A 67 -6.18 12.68 23.34
C CYS A 67 -5.28 11.51 23.74
N ILE A 68 -4.94 11.38 25.05
CA ILE A 68 -4.11 10.29 25.57
C ILE A 68 -4.75 8.93 25.29
N LYS A 69 -6.08 8.81 25.46
CA LYS A 69 -6.81 7.58 25.15
C LYS A 69 -6.89 7.31 23.64
N MET A 70 -7.05 8.36 22.83
CA MET A 70 -7.07 8.25 21.38
C MET A 70 -5.70 7.84 20.80
N ASP A 71 -4.59 8.32 21.37
CA ASP A 71 -3.24 7.91 20.95
C ASP A 71 -2.98 6.42 21.19
N LYS A 72 -3.58 5.87 22.23
CA LYS A 72 -3.57 4.43 22.55
C LYS A 72 -4.71 3.64 21.86
N LEU A 73 -5.59 4.32 21.11
CA LEU A 73 -6.79 3.76 20.48
C LEU A 73 -7.71 3.01 21.48
N ILE A 74 -7.79 3.48 22.73
CA ILE A 74 -8.60 2.90 23.83
C ILE A 74 -9.73 3.81 24.32
N HIS A 75 -10.05 4.87 23.58
CA HIS A 75 -11.14 5.77 23.97
C HIS A 75 -12.48 5.03 23.95
N PRO A 76 -13.33 5.13 25.01
CA PRO A 76 -14.57 4.34 25.11
C PRO A 76 -15.60 4.66 24.04
N ASP A 77 -15.63 5.89 23.53
CA ASP A 77 -16.54 6.33 22.46
C ASP A 77 -15.94 6.19 21.06
N PHE A 78 -14.89 5.36 20.92
CA PHE A 78 -14.21 5.12 19.68
C PHE A 78 -14.15 3.62 19.39
N ASN A 79 -14.71 3.20 18.25
CA ASN A 79 -14.80 1.80 17.86
C ASN A 79 -14.15 1.57 16.51
N PHE A 80 -13.57 0.38 16.36
CA PHE A 80 -13.07 -0.13 15.09
C PHE A 80 -13.89 -1.31 14.60
N VAL A 81 -14.04 -1.37 13.29
CA VAL A 81 -14.50 -2.53 12.53
C VAL A 81 -13.51 -2.74 11.37
N PHE A 82 -12.97 -3.95 11.24
CA PHE A 82 -12.00 -4.30 10.21
C PHE A 82 -12.13 -5.78 9.81
N PRO A 83 -11.65 -6.18 8.62
CA PRO A 83 -11.79 -7.55 8.16
C PRO A 83 -10.93 -8.51 8.98
N VAL A 84 -11.54 -9.61 9.38
CA VAL A 84 -10.92 -10.70 10.16
C VAL A 84 -11.30 -12.06 9.58
N ALA A 85 -10.51 -13.09 9.92
CA ALA A 85 -10.79 -14.48 9.57
C ALA A 85 -10.62 -15.41 10.77
N PRO A 86 -11.23 -16.61 10.77
CA PRO A 86 -11.05 -17.59 11.83
C PRO A 86 -9.56 -17.96 12.00
N THR A 87 -9.12 -18.12 13.24
CA THR A 87 -7.80 -18.64 13.59
C THR A 87 -7.96 -19.94 14.39
N THR A 88 -6.85 -20.63 14.67
CA THR A 88 -6.88 -21.81 15.54
C THR A 88 -7.38 -21.50 16.95
N LYS A 89 -7.15 -20.27 17.42
CA LYS A 89 -7.56 -19.81 18.76
C LYS A 89 -8.95 -19.17 18.76
N ILE A 90 -9.33 -18.49 17.68
CA ILE A 90 -10.59 -17.73 17.54
C ILE A 90 -11.35 -18.26 16.33
N ASN A 91 -12.27 -19.19 16.55
CA ASN A 91 -13.04 -19.86 15.49
C ASN A 91 -14.57 -19.72 15.63
N LYS A 92 -15.05 -19.09 16.71
CA LYS A 92 -16.47 -18.77 16.94
C LYS A 92 -16.64 -17.28 17.14
N GLU A 93 -17.75 -16.71 16.61
CA GLU A 93 -18.04 -15.28 16.66
C GLU A 93 -16.80 -14.45 16.31
N VAL A 94 -16.31 -14.63 15.08
CA VAL A 94 -15.09 -14.02 14.57
C VAL A 94 -15.42 -12.55 14.25
N ILE A 95 -15.12 -11.67 15.21
CA ILE A 95 -15.37 -10.23 15.14
C ILE A 95 -14.09 -9.45 15.47
N SER A 96 -14.00 -8.22 15.00
CA SER A 96 -12.83 -7.34 15.17
C SER A 96 -12.44 -7.12 16.62
N ASP A 97 -13.41 -7.09 17.55
CA ASP A 97 -13.13 -6.94 18.99
C ASP A 97 -12.19 -8.00 19.56
N LYS A 98 -12.24 -9.22 19.05
CA LYS A 98 -11.36 -10.31 19.51
C LYS A 98 -9.91 -10.16 19.02
N PHE A 99 -9.67 -9.26 18.07
CA PHE A 99 -8.37 -8.97 17.48
C PHE A 99 -7.91 -7.54 17.78
N ILE A 100 -8.65 -6.81 18.64
CA ILE A 100 -8.49 -5.37 18.83
C ILE A 100 -7.11 -4.99 19.40
N GLU A 101 -6.52 -5.82 20.26
CA GLU A 101 -5.20 -5.55 20.85
C GLU A 101 -4.11 -5.53 19.78
N SER A 102 -4.08 -6.56 18.92
CA SER A 102 -3.12 -6.64 17.82
C SER A 102 -3.37 -5.56 16.75
N TRP A 103 -4.64 -5.25 16.49
CA TRP A 103 -5.02 -4.17 15.61
C TRP A 103 -4.48 -2.82 16.10
N ARG A 104 -4.67 -2.51 17.38
CA ARG A 104 -4.16 -1.28 18.00
C ARG A 104 -2.64 -1.18 17.88
N SER A 105 -1.93 -2.24 18.22
CA SER A 105 -0.47 -2.29 18.10
C SER A 105 -0.01 -2.05 16.67
N SER A 106 -0.62 -2.72 15.69
CA SER A 106 -0.28 -2.57 14.28
C SER A 106 -0.54 -1.16 13.75
N VAL A 107 -1.68 -0.55 14.11
CA VAL A 107 -2.03 0.81 13.65
C VAL A 107 -1.16 1.87 14.32
N ILE A 108 -0.79 1.69 15.59
CA ILE A 108 0.12 2.62 16.30
C ILE A 108 1.52 2.54 15.70
N GLU A 109 2.00 1.34 15.40
CA GLU A 109 3.32 1.13 14.78
C GLU A 109 3.36 1.62 13.34
N SER A 110 2.31 1.33 12.57
CA SER A 110 2.20 1.71 11.15
C SER A 110 0.81 2.26 10.82
N PRO A 111 0.57 3.56 10.96
CA PRO A 111 -0.73 4.17 10.66
C PRO A 111 -1.08 4.21 9.16
N TYR A 112 -0.15 3.81 8.31
CA TYR A 112 -0.32 3.64 6.86
C TYR A 112 -0.42 2.16 6.45
N LEU A 113 -0.70 1.29 7.41
CA LEU A 113 -0.86 -0.15 7.27
C LEU A 113 -1.71 -0.54 6.05
N SER A 114 -1.22 -1.47 5.25
CA SER A 114 -1.98 -2.05 4.15
C SER A 114 -2.77 -3.28 4.59
N VAL A 115 -3.76 -3.67 3.80
CA VAL A 115 -4.53 -4.90 4.06
C VAL A 115 -3.66 -6.15 4.06
N ASP A 116 -2.64 -6.18 3.19
CA ASP A 116 -1.72 -7.31 3.08
C ASP A 116 -0.89 -7.45 4.35
N ASP A 117 -0.44 -6.31 4.94
CA ASP A 117 0.31 -6.33 6.20
C ASP A 117 -0.55 -6.85 7.35
N TRP A 118 -1.79 -6.40 7.44
CA TRP A 118 -2.71 -6.88 8.45
C TRP A 118 -2.95 -8.39 8.33
N PHE A 119 -3.11 -8.87 7.11
CA PHE A 119 -3.32 -10.30 6.87
C PHE A 119 -2.07 -11.13 7.16
N GLU A 120 -0.88 -10.61 6.86
CA GLU A 120 0.41 -11.25 7.17
C GLU A 120 0.64 -11.32 8.68
N ILE A 121 0.49 -10.20 9.40
CA ILE A 121 0.67 -10.12 10.87
C ILE A 121 -0.21 -11.15 11.59
N TYR A 122 -1.41 -11.41 11.09
CA TYR A 122 -2.38 -12.30 11.76
C TYR A 122 -2.48 -13.69 11.13
N GLY A 123 -1.74 -13.98 10.08
CA GLY A 123 -1.76 -15.28 9.39
C GLY A 123 -3.07 -15.52 8.63
N PHE A 124 -3.60 -14.48 7.99
CA PHE A 124 -4.82 -14.56 7.18
C PHE A 124 -4.56 -14.73 5.68
N GLU A 125 -3.28 -14.86 5.23
CA GLU A 125 -2.92 -14.84 3.81
C GLU A 125 -3.60 -15.92 2.99
N ASN A 126 -3.84 -17.09 3.60
CA ASN A 126 -4.50 -18.21 2.94
C ASN A 126 -5.99 -18.34 3.29
N LYS A 127 -6.59 -17.26 3.81
CA LYS A 127 -7.99 -17.22 4.23
C LYS A 127 -8.73 -16.12 3.46
N GLN A 128 -10.04 -16.06 3.66
CA GLN A 128 -10.86 -14.98 3.11
C GLN A 128 -11.39 -14.11 4.27
N PRO A 129 -10.61 -13.12 4.75
CA PRO A 129 -11.07 -12.21 5.78
C PRO A 129 -12.28 -11.44 5.30
N ASN A 130 -13.22 -11.20 6.19
CA ASN A 130 -14.42 -10.43 5.89
C ASN A 130 -14.91 -9.67 7.12
N ILE A 131 -15.83 -8.74 6.92
CA ILE A 131 -16.62 -8.11 7.98
C ILE A 131 -17.95 -8.84 8.03
N SER A 132 -18.12 -9.67 9.05
CA SER A 132 -19.22 -10.62 9.17
C SER A 132 -20.53 -9.98 9.62
N LYS A 133 -21.62 -10.78 9.58
CA LYS A 133 -22.93 -10.38 10.12
C LYS A 133 -22.90 -10.15 11.63
N ASP A 134 -22.10 -10.94 12.33
CA ASP A 134 -21.96 -10.84 13.78
C ASP A 134 -21.20 -9.57 14.17
N GLU A 135 -20.26 -9.13 13.33
CA GLU A 135 -19.58 -7.83 13.48
C GLU A 135 -20.58 -6.67 13.49
N VAL A 136 -21.44 -6.60 12.46
CA VAL A 136 -22.45 -5.52 12.38
C VAL A 136 -23.46 -5.60 13.50
N ARG A 137 -23.85 -6.80 13.93
CA ARG A 137 -24.71 -6.96 15.12
C ARG A 137 -24.04 -6.45 16.41
N SER A 138 -22.75 -6.76 16.59
CA SER A 138 -21.96 -6.25 17.70
C SER A 138 -21.86 -4.73 17.67
N LEU A 139 -21.57 -4.16 16.49
CA LEU A 139 -21.55 -2.71 16.30
C LEU A 139 -22.90 -2.07 16.66
N ILE A 140 -24.02 -2.58 16.14
CA ILE A 140 -25.36 -2.04 16.44
C ILE A 140 -25.64 -2.05 17.94
N LYS A 141 -25.28 -3.11 18.66
CA LYS A 141 -25.42 -3.16 20.13
C LYS A 141 -24.62 -2.05 20.82
N LYS A 142 -23.40 -1.77 20.38
CA LYS A 142 -22.59 -0.68 20.93
C LYS A 142 -23.18 0.69 20.66
N LEU A 143 -23.86 0.86 19.51
CA LEU A 143 -24.47 2.12 19.10
C LEU A 143 -25.72 2.49 19.93
N THR A 144 -26.41 1.52 20.52
CA THR A 144 -27.55 1.79 21.39
C THR A 144 -27.18 2.48 22.70
N LEU A 145 -25.91 2.38 23.10
CA LEU A 145 -25.38 3.05 24.29
C LEU A 145 -25.09 4.53 23.96
N LYS A 146 -25.35 5.43 24.91
CA LYS A 146 -24.96 6.84 24.78
C LYS A 146 -23.44 6.98 24.82
N PRO A 147 -22.84 8.05 24.23
CA PRO A 147 -21.45 8.36 24.44
C PRO A 147 -21.12 8.45 25.95
N PHE A 148 -19.95 7.98 26.35
CA PHE A 148 -19.56 7.89 27.76
C PHE A 148 -18.79 9.12 28.24
N GLU A 149 -17.79 9.57 27.47
CA GLU A 149 -16.90 10.68 27.85
C GLU A 149 -16.96 11.85 26.87
N SER A 150 -17.29 11.62 25.61
CA SER A 150 -17.25 12.64 24.57
C SER A 150 -18.65 12.98 24.03
N ASN A 151 -18.70 14.06 23.24
CA ASN A 151 -19.95 14.48 22.58
C ASN A 151 -20.34 13.56 21.42
N PHE A 152 -19.36 12.88 20.81
CA PHE A 152 -19.57 12.05 19.63
C PHE A 152 -19.04 10.62 19.86
N LYS A 153 -19.82 9.66 19.41
CA LYS A 153 -19.36 8.28 19.24
C LYS A 153 -18.86 8.10 17.83
N ILE A 154 -17.58 7.74 17.69
CA ILE A 154 -16.94 7.61 16.39
C ILE A 154 -16.67 6.14 16.09
N ASN A 155 -17.05 5.69 14.90
CA ASN A 155 -16.88 4.33 14.44
C ASN A 155 -16.09 4.33 13.14
N ILE A 156 -14.86 3.80 13.17
CA ILE A 156 -14.06 3.61 11.97
C ILE A 156 -14.31 2.21 11.42
N ILE A 157 -14.73 2.16 10.15
CA ILE A 157 -14.90 0.92 9.40
C ILE A 157 -13.80 0.89 8.35
N TRP A 158 -12.75 0.11 8.65
CA TRP A 158 -11.62 -0.03 7.76
C TRP A 158 -11.89 -1.12 6.74
N LEU A 159 -11.73 -0.78 5.45
CA LEU A 159 -11.97 -1.62 4.28
C LEU A 159 -13.41 -2.15 4.20
N PRO A 160 -14.40 -1.26 4.12
CA PRO A 160 -15.82 -1.64 4.02
C PRO A 160 -16.15 -2.47 2.77
N GLU A 161 -15.25 -2.55 1.77
CA GLU A 161 -15.35 -3.46 0.63
C GLU A 161 -15.28 -4.95 1.01
N TYR A 162 -14.86 -5.27 2.23
CA TYR A 162 -14.87 -6.63 2.82
C TYR A 162 -16.18 -6.94 3.57
N LEU A 163 -17.16 -6.03 3.56
CA LEU A 163 -18.49 -6.32 4.10
C LEU A 163 -19.15 -7.44 3.31
N HIS A 164 -19.63 -8.45 4.01
CA HIS A 164 -20.42 -9.51 3.38
C HIS A 164 -21.74 -8.93 2.84
N LEU A 165 -22.17 -9.37 1.65
CA LEU A 165 -23.33 -8.78 0.94
C LEU A 165 -24.61 -8.76 1.80
N SER A 166 -24.86 -9.84 2.54
CA SER A 166 -26.03 -9.93 3.44
C SER A 166 -25.94 -8.99 4.66
N THR A 167 -24.77 -8.52 4.98
CA THR A 167 -24.47 -7.65 6.13
C THR A 167 -24.64 -6.19 5.76
N SER A 168 -24.44 -5.87 4.50
CA SER A 168 -24.52 -4.52 3.96
C SER A 168 -25.90 -3.89 4.24
N ASN A 169 -26.99 -4.64 4.09
CA ASN A 169 -28.35 -4.14 4.34
C ASN A 169 -28.57 -3.71 5.80
N ALA A 170 -28.01 -4.42 6.78
CA ALA A 170 -28.10 -4.02 8.17
C ALA A 170 -27.29 -2.74 8.44
N MET A 171 -26.15 -2.59 7.75
CA MET A 171 -25.32 -1.40 7.83
C MET A 171 -25.98 -0.18 7.20
N LEU A 172 -26.75 -0.35 6.11
CA LEU A 172 -27.45 0.75 5.44
C LEU A 172 -28.40 1.49 6.39
N LYS A 173 -29.17 0.75 7.20
CA LYS A 173 -30.10 1.38 8.16
C LYS A 173 -29.37 2.28 9.16
N VAL A 174 -28.23 1.85 9.63
CA VAL A 174 -27.45 2.59 10.64
C VAL A 174 -26.72 3.78 10.00
N LEU A 175 -26.35 3.67 8.73
CA LEU A 175 -25.78 4.79 7.96
C LEU A 175 -26.83 5.83 7.56
N GLU A 176 -28.08 5.44 7.36
CA GLU A 176 -29.18 6.37 7.06
C GLU A 176 -29.63 7.15 8.30
N GLU A 177 -29.83 6.44 9.42
CA GLU A 177 -30.37 6.98 10.65
C GLU A 177 -29.45 6.58 11.84
N PRO A 178 -28.28 7.22 11.98
CA PRO A 178 -27.38 6.92 13.09
C PRO A 178 -28.01 7.32 14.42
N PRO A 179 -27.93 6.48 15.46
CA PRO A 179 -28.48 6.81 16.76
C PRO A 179 -27.65 7.90 17.46
N GLY A 180 -28.32 8.98 17.87
CA GLY A 180 -27.69 10.07 18.62
C GLY A 180 -26.53 10.75 17.89
N ASN A 181 -25.53 11.22 18.64
CA ASN A 181 -24.32 11.86 18.08
C ASN A 181 -23.30 10.81 17.62
N THR A 182 -23.66 10.02 16.62
CA THR A 182 -22.80 8.97 16.07
C THR A 182 -22.20 9.39 14.72
N LEU A 183 -20.90 9.22 14.57
CA LEU A 183 -20.17 9.44 13.32
C LEU A 183 -19.60 8.11 12.81
N PHE A 184 -19.70 7.91 11.50
CA PHE A 184 -19.11 6.78 10.78
C PHE A 184 -18.01 7.26 9.84
N PHE A 185 -16.82 6.77 10.02
CA PHE A 185 -15.70 7.00 9.09
C PHE A 185 -15.36 5.69 8.41
N LEU A 186 -15.76 5.58 7.14
CA LEU A 186 -15.42 4.46 6.29
C LEU A 186 -14.09 4.76 5.63
N VAL A 187 -13.16 3.82 5.66
CA VAL A 187 -11.80 3.99 5.12
C VAL A 187 -11.55 2.94 4.05
N THR A 188 -11.38 3.34 2.79
CA THR A 188 -11.17 2.42 1.68
C THR A 188 -9.96 2.80 0.83
N ASN A 189 -9.30 1.78 0.28
CA ASN A 189 -8.26 1.95 -0.75
C ASN A 189 -8.80 1.74 -2.17
N ASN A 190 -10.06 1.30 -2.29
CA ASN A 190 -10.69 1.06 -3.59
C ASN A 190 -12.20 1.29 -3.49
N ASP A 191 -12.62 2.52 -3.73
CA ASP A 191 -14.02 2.93 -3.70
C ASP A 191 -14.87 2.24 -4.79
N GLN A 192 -14.26 1.74 -5.86
CA GLN A 192 -14.97 1.03 -6.93
C GLN A 192 -15.52 -0.33 -6.47
N LYS A 193 -14.87 -0.96 -5.48
CA LYS A 193 -15.32 -2.23 -4.89
C LYS A 193 -16.48 -2.07 -3.90
N LEU A 194 -16.76 -0.83 -3.47
CA LEU A 194 -17.88 -0.55 -2.58
C LEU A 194 -19.21 -0.65 -3.33
N ILE A 195 -20.18 -1.28 -2.68
CA ILE A 195 -21.54 -1.34 -3.21
C ILE A 195 -22.17 0.06 -3.33
N SER A 196 -22.91 0.27 -4.40
CA SER A 196 -23.49 1.58 -4.74
C SER A 196 -24.40 2.12 -3.63
N THR A 197 -25.12 1.23 -2.93
CA THR A 197 -26.01 1.58 -1.83
C THR A 197 -25.28 2.17 -0.61
N ILE A 198 -24.05 1.77 -0.32
CA ILE A 198 -23.22 2.43 0.69
C ILE A 198 -22.72 3.77 0.17
N LYS A 199 -22.24 3.82 -1.08
CA LYS A 199 -21.72 5.06 -1.68
C LYS A 199 -22.73 6.19 -1.70
N SER A 200 -24.02 5.89 -1.93
CA SER A 200 -25.09 6.90 -1.96
C SER A 200 -25.42 7.51 -0.59
N ARG A 201 -24.94 6.94 0.52
CA ARG A 201 -25.24 7.35 1.89
C ARG A 201 -24.06 7.96 2.64
N VAL A 202 -22.91 8.01 2.01
CA VAL A 202 -21.68 8.54 2.61
C VAL A 202 -21.19 9.74 1.84
N GLN A 203 -20.64 10.73 2.54
CA GLN A 203 -19.95 11.83 1.91
C GLN A 203 -18.53 11.35 1.53
N ASN A 204 -18.22 11.39 0.24
CA ASN A 204 -16.87 11.00 -0.21
C ASN A 204 -15.87 12.11 0.08
N PHE A 205 -14.84 11.77 0.86
CA PHE A 205 -13.67 12.59 1.14
C PHE A 205 -12.45 11.94 0.48
N LYS A 206 -12.07 12.49 -0.69
CA LYS A 206 -10.94 11.96 -1.45
C LYS A 206 -9.62 12.44 -0.83
N VAL A 207 -8.74 11.48 -0.51
CA VAL A 207 -7.39 11.70 0.02
C VAL A 207 -6.39 11.54 -1.11
N LYS A 208 -5.54 12.56 -1.30
CA LYS A 208 -4.48 12.54 -2.31
C LYS A 208 -3.34 11.61 -1.89
N ARG A 209 -2.52 11.22 -2.84
CA ARG A 209 -1.22 10.60 -2.57
C ARG A 209 -0.28 11.63 -1.96
N PHE A 210 0.68 11.15 -1.20
CA PHE A 210 1.79 11.97 -0.77
C PHE A 210 2.68 12.35 -1.96
N SER A 211 3.12 13.60 -1.98
CA SER A 211 4.17 14.07 -2.88
C SER A 211 5.54 13.55 -2.39
N ASP A 212 6.53 13.53 -3.29
CA ASP A 212 7.89 13.13 -2.96
C ASP A 212 8.47 13.98 -1.82
N SER A 213 8.18 15.28 -1.81
CA SER A 213 8.63 16.20 -0.76
C SER A 213 8.00 15.92 0.61
N GLU A 214 6.72 15.57 0.66
CA GLU A 214 6.03 15.17 1.89
C GLU A 214 6.56 13.84 2.41
N MET A 215 6.82 12.90 1.52
CA MET A 215 7.43 11.61 1.88
C MET A 215 8.85 11.79 2.40
N LYS A 216 9.67 12.63 1.75
CA LYS A 216 11.04 12.91 2.18
C LYS A 216 11.06 13.51 3.60
N LYS A 217 10.16 14.45 3.88
CA LYS A 217 10.00 15.03 5.22
C LYS A 217 9.61 13.97 6.28
N TYR A 218 8.74 13.04 5.93
CA TYR A 218 8.34 11.96 6.84
C TYR A 218 9.46 10.94 7.07
N LEU A 219 10.18 10.56 6.01
CA LEU A 219 11.22 9.55 6.08
C LEU A 219 12.55 10.09 6.63
N SER A 220 12.76 11.42 6.67
CA SER A 220 13.96 12.05 7.27
C SER A 220 14.13 11.80 8.77
N VAL A 221 13.13 11.24 9.44
CA VAL A 221 13.22 10.79 10.84
C VAL A 221 14.17 9.59 10.99
N TYR A 222 14.40 8.82 9.92
CA TYR A 222 15.32 7.69 9.90
C TYR A 222 16.75 8.15 9.71
N LYS A 223 17.47 8.43 10.82
CA LYS A 223 18.80 9.11 10.83
C LYS A 223 19.95 8.26 10.27
N ASP A 224 19.80 6.95 10.20
CA ASP A 224 20.86 6.01 9.80
C ASP A 224 20.82 5.62 8.32
N ILE A 225 19.99 6.30 7.51
CA ILE A 225 19.76 5.99 6.10
C ILE A 225 20.26 7.19 5.26
N SER A 226 20.99 6.91 4.19
CA SER A 226 21.49 7.94 3.28
C SER A 226 20.35 8.64 2.53
N GLU A 227 20.57 9.90 2.12
CA GLU A 227 19.56 10.63 1.31
C GLU A 227 19.24 9.89 0.00
N ASP A 228 20.24 9.29 -0.64
CA ASP A 228 20.07 8.53 -1.88
C ASP A 228 19.14 7.31 -1.69
N GLU A 229 19.27 6.58 -0.57
CA GLU A 229 18.39 5.47 -0.23
C GLU A 229 16.96 5.94 0.04
N VAL A 230 16.79 7.09 0.70
CA VAL A 230 15.47 7.70 0.92
C VAL A 230 14.85 8.12 -0.41
N ASP A 231 15.58 8.80 -1.28
CA ASP A 231 15.09 9.24 -2.59
C ASP A 231 14.74 8.03 -3.48
N GLN A 232 15.54 6.96 -3.42
CA GLN A 232 15.24 5.71 -4.11
C GLN A 232 13.97 5.02 -3.56
N ALA A 233 13.79 4.95 -2.23
CA ALA A 233 12.61 4.39 -1.62
C ALA A 233 11.34 5.18 -1.96
N ILE A 234 11.42 6.50 -1.98
CA ILE A 234 10.33 7.40 -2.40
C ILE A 234 9.96 7.13 -3.85
N TYR A 235 10.96 7.12 -4.72
CA TYR A 235 10.76 6.83 -6.13
C TYR A 235 10.12 5.46 -6.35
N LEU A 236 10.59 4.42 -5.64
CA LEU A 236 10.07 3.06 -5.73
C LEU A 236 8.64 2.91 -5.19
N SER A 237 8.23 3.72 -4.24
CA SER A 237 6.93 3.60 -3.57
C SER A 237 5.78 4.30 -4.27
N ASP A 238 6.03 5.26 -5.17
CA ASP A 238 5.01 5.99 -5.93
C ASP A 238 3.92 6.62 -5.03
N GLY A 239 4.35 7.32 -3.98
CA GLY A 239 3.46 7.99 -3.03
C GLY A 239 2.84 7.08 -1.95
N ASP A 240 3.27 5.83 -1.85
CA ASP A 240 2.86 4.88 -0.81
C ASP A 240 3.91 4.88 0.32
N ILE A 241 3.63 5.60 1.40
CA ILE A 241 4.55 5.71 2.57
C ILE A 241 4.86 4.34 3.17
N ASN A 242 3.90 3.45 3.26
CA ASN A 242 4.09 2.12 3.82
C ASN A 242 5.08 1.29 2.98
N ASN A 243 4.95 1.35 1.67
CA ASN A 243 5.92 0.71 0.78
C ASN A 243 7.29 1.38 0.88
N ALA A 244 7.38 2.72 0.98
CA ALA A 244 8.65 3.40 1.16
C ALA A 244 9.39 2.94 2.41
N GLN A 245 8.69 2.84 3.55
CA GLN A 245 9.27 2.29 4.78
C GLN A 245 9.77 0.86 4.58
N LYS A 246 8.98 0.00 3.92
CA LYS A 246 9.41 -1.38 3.63
C LYS A 246 10.64 -1.43 2.75
N TYR A 247 10.74 -0.55 1.75
CA TYR A 247 11.93 -0.45 0.92
C TYR A 247 13.16 -0.05 1.75
N LEU A 248 13.05 0.93 2.64
CA LEU A 248 14.15 1.33 3.51
C LEU A 248 14.64 0.21 4.42
N TYR A 249 13.74 -0.61 4.96
CA TYR A 249 14.11 -1.77 5.78
C TYR A 249 14.58 -2.99 4.97
N ALA A 250 14.20 -3.11 3.71
CA ALA A 250 14.49 -4.27 2.86
C ALA A 250 15.62 -4.02 1.86
N SER A 251 15.94 -2.74 1.56
CA SER A 251 16.97 -2.39 0.58
C SER A 251 18.34 -2.84 1.08
N ASN A 252 18.92 -3.77 0.36
CA ASN A 252 20.35 -4.00 0.37
C ASN A 252 20.91 -3.34 -0.89
N SER A 253 22.04 -2.66 -0.79
CA SER A 253 22.83 -2.14 -1.93
C SER A 253 23.15 -3.21 -2.99
N GLU A 254 22.84 -4.46 -2.71
CA GLU A 254 23.06 -5.64 -3.54
C GLU A 254 21.98 -5.89 -4.60
N ASP A 255 20.81 -5.24 -4.53
CA ASP A 255 19.67 -5.58 -5.43
C ASP A 255 20.01 -5.30 -6.90
N LEU A 256 20.70 -4.20 -7.19
CA LEU A 256 21.20 -3.92 -8.56
C LEU A 256 22.13 -4.99 -9.07
N ASP A 257 23.05 -5.47 -8.24
CA ASP A 257 24.01 -6.52 -8.62
C ASP A 257 23.31 -7.87 -8.82
N LYS A 258 22.29 -8.17 -8.04
CA LYS A 258 21.45 -9.36 -8.25
C LYS A 258 20.67 -9.26 -9.56
N VAL A 259 20.11 -8.10 -9.89
CA VAL A 259 19.48 -7.88 -11.21
C VAL A 259 20.48 -8.06 -12.35
N LYS A 260 21.71 -7.52 -12.21
CA LYS A 260 22.78 -7.68 -13.22
C LYS A 260 23.14 -9.16 -13.43
N VAL A 261 23.32 -9.91 -12.34
CA VAL A 261 23.66 -11.35 -12.42
C VAL A 261 22.52 -12.13 -13.07
N TRP A 262 21.29 -11.90 -12.63
CA TRP A 262 20.12 -12.56 -13.20
C TRP A 262 19.95 -12.26 -14.70
N MET A 263 20.01 -10.99 -15.10
CA MET A 263 19.86 -10.60 -16.50
C MET A 263 21.01 -11.12 -17.39
N ARG A 264 22.23 -11.24 -16.85
CA ARG A 264 23.37 -11.89 -17.55
C ARG A 264 23.10 -13.38 -17.75
N ALA A 265 22.60 -14.09 -16.73
CA ALA A 265 22.25 -15.49 -16.82
C ALA A 265 21.17 -15.73 -17.90
N CYS A 266 20.14 -14.88 -17.95
CA CYS A 266 19.11 -14.91 -18.99
C CYS A 266 19.69 -14.64 -20.38
N TYR A 267 20.54 -13.63 -20.53
CA TYR A 267 21.17 -13.28 -21.81
C TYR A 267 22.11 -14.37 -22.34
N SER A 268 22.92 -14.97 -21.46
CA SER A 268 23.83 -16.06 -21.82
C SER A 268 23.14 -17.40 -21.98
N GLN A 269 21.85 -17.52 -21.62
CA GLN A 269 21.11 -18.79 -21.56
C GLN A 269 21.79 -19.86 -20.67
N ASN A 270 22.43 -19.42 -19.60
CA ASN A 270 23.07 -20.31 -18.66
C ASN A 270 22.03 -20.83 -17.65
N PHE A 271 21.42 -21.97 -17.98
CA PHE A 271 20.33 -22.57 -17.17
C PHE A 271 20.79 -22.95 -15.76
N SER A 272 22.06 -23.30 -15.57
CA SER A 272 22.59 -23.59 -14.23
C SER A 272 22.58 -22.34 -13.36
N GLU A 273 23.00 -21.20 -13.91
CA GLU A 273 23.02 -19.92 -13.21
C GLU A 273 21.62 -19.37 -13.01
N ILE A 274 20.71 -19.53 -14.00
CA ILE A 274 19.29 -19.21 -13.86
C ILE A 274 18.70 -19.99 -12.69
N ASN A 275 18.95 -21.30 -12.59
CA ASN A 275 18.45 -22.11 -11.49
C ASN A 275 19.00 -21.64 -10.13
N SER A 276 20.26 -21.25 -10.06
CA SER A 276 20.85 -20.66 -8.84
C SER A 276 20.13 -19.37 -8.41
N GLN A 277 19.79 -18.50 -9.37
CA GLN A 277 19.02 -17.29 -9.09
C GLN A 277 17.57 -17.61 -8.67
N VAL A 278 16.97 -18.66 -9.22
CA VAL A 278 15.63 -19.13 -8.82
C VAL A 278 15.63 -19.64 -7.38
N GLU A 279 16.65 -20.43 -6.96
CA GLU A 279 16.77 -20.88 -5.58
C GLU A 279 17.01 -19.72 -4.61
N TRP A 280 17.90 -18.78 -4.98
CA TRP A 280 18.09 -17.54 -4.22
C TRP A 280 16.77 -16.76 -4.06
N PHE A 281 16.05 -16.50 -5.17
CA PHE A 281 14.78 -15.80 -5.12
C PHE A 281 13.76 -16.54 -4.24
N ASN A 282 13.70 -17.86 -4.34
CA ASN A 282 12.79 -18.67 -3.54
C ASN A 282 13.11 -18.59 -2.03
N SER A 283 14.37 -18.41 -1.64
CA SER A 283 14.79 -18.27 -0.23
C SER A 283 14.41 -16.94 0.41
N LEU A 284 14.09 -15.90 -0.39
CA LEU A 284 13.71 -14.58 0.11
C LEU A 284 12.35 -14.61 0.83
N SER A 285 12.12 -13.67 1.76
CA SER A 285 10.78 -13.42 2.30
C SER A 285 9.83 -12.92 1.21
N LYS A 286 8.53 -13.04 1.41
CA LYS A 286 7.51 -12.57 0.45
C LYS A 286 7.69 -11.08 0.11
N ILE A 287 7.99 -10.26 1.12
CA ILE A 287 8.24 -8.82 0.96
C ILE A 287 9.48 -8.61 0.08
N LYS A 288 10.61 -9.26 0.37
CA LYS A 288 11.84 -9.12 -0.43
C LYS A 288 11.66 -9.57 -1.88
N LYS A 289 10.93 -10.67 -2.12
CA LYS A 289 10.57 -11.11 -3.48
C LYS A 289 9.84 -10.04 -4.26
N ARG A 290 8.83 -9.48 -3.64
CA ARG A 290 8.01 -8.41 -4.25
C ARG A 290 8.83 -7.14 -4.49
N THR A 291 9.63 -6.72 -3.52
CA THR A 291 10.53 -5.56 -3.63
C THR A 291 11.50 -5.73 -4.79
N PHE A 292 12.16 -6.87 -4.91
CA PHE A 292 13.10 -7.16 -5.99
C PHE A 292 12.44 -7.09 -7.38
N LEU A 293 11.26 -7.71 -7.56
CA LEU A 293 10.53 -7.64 -8.83
C LEU A 293 10.06 -6.21 -9.13
N THR A 294 9.57 -5.48 -8.13
CA THR A 294 9.13 -4.08 -8.31
C THR A 294 10.31 -3.17 -8.65
N TYR A 295 11.46 -3.36 -8.01
CA TYR A 295 12.69 -2.66 -8.35
C TYR A 295 13.10 -2.92 -9.80
N THR A 296 13.15 -4.20 -10.21
CA THR A 296 13.48 -4.57 -11.59
C THR A 296 12.49 -3.98 -12.60
N LEU A 297 11.19 -4.01 -12.30
CA LEU A 297 10.15 -3.42 -13.13
C LEU A 297 10.40 -1.92 -13.37
N LYS A 298 10.76 -1.19 -12.32
CA LYS A 298 11.07 0.24 -12.42
C LYS A 298 12.35 0.50 -13.22
N LEU A 299 13.40 -0.28 -13.01
CA LEU A 299 14.60 -0.19 -13.84
C LEU A 299 14.28 -0.36 -15.34
N MET A 300 13.39 -1.31 -15.68
CA MET A 300 12.99 -1.51 -17.09
C MET A 300 12.13 -0.36 -17.62
N ARG A 301 11.26 0.24 -16.81
CA ARG A 301 10.50 1.44 -17.18
C ARG A 301 11.41 2.65 -17.40
N GLU A 302 12.38 2.87 -16.53
CA GLU A 302 13.36 3.95 -16.67
C GLU A 302 14.23 3.77 -17.92
N ALA A 303 14.59 2.53 -18.27
CA ALA A 303 15.27 2.24 -19.51
C ALA A 303 14.45 2.68 -20.75
N LEU A 304 13.13 2.57 -20.68
CA LEU A 304 12.22 3.01 -21.74
C LEU A 304 12.10 4.55 -21.75
N VAL A 305 11.91 5.18 -20.60
CA VAL A 305 11.80 6.64 -20.44
C VAL A 305 13.09 7.35 -20.88
N SER A 306 14.25 6.85 -20.45
CA SER A 306 15.56 7.43 -20.82
C SER A 306 15.89 7.36 -22.31
N ARG A 307 15.13 6.58 -23.11
CA ARG A 307 15.21 6.62 -24.59
C ARG A 307 14.58 7.85 -25.18
N ILE A 308 13.57 8.40 -24.53
CA ILE A 308 12.84 9.58 -24.99
C ILE A 308 13.61 10.82 -24.52
N ASP A 309 13.92 10.89 -23.23
CA ASP A 309 14.65 11.99 -22.62
C ASP A 309 15.38 11.52 -21.34
N GLU A 310 16.71 11.61 -21.34
CA GLU A 310 17.53 11.22 -20.19
C GLU A 310 17.30 12.14 -18.97
N SER A 311 16.89 13.38 -19.18
CA SER A 311 16.61 14.34 -18.10
C SER A 311 15.39 13.97 -17.28
N LEU A 312 14.50 13.14 -17.80
CA LEU A 312 13.31 12.65 -17.11
C LEU A 312 13.58 11.43 -16.22
N SER A 313 14.79 10.87 -16.35
CA SER A 313 15.16 9.68 -15.56
C SER A 313 15.48 10.04 -14.11
N ARG A 314 14.96 9.25 -13.17
CA ARG A 314 15.07 9.48 -11.72
C ARG A 314 15.97 8.47 -11.01
N ILE A 315 16.85 7.81 -11.73
CA ILE A 315 17.72 6.75 -11.22
C ILE A 315 19.14 7.22 -10.94
N SER A 316 19.84 6.48 -10.09
CA SER A 316 21.23 6.75 -9.72
C SER A 316 22.20 6.56 -10.92
N VAL A 317 23.40 7.14 -10.80
CA VAL A 317 24.46 7.02 -11.84
C VAL A 317 24.83 5.56 -12.10
N SER A 318 24.86 4.71 -11.07
CA SER A 318 25.19 3.28 -11.19
C SER A 318 24.10 2.49 -11.93
N GLU A 319 22.84 2.82 -11.69
CA GLU A 319 21.70 2.23 -12.39
C GLU A 319 21.65 2.69 -13.86
N MET A 320 21.90 3.98 -14.11
CA MET A 320 21.99 4.54 -15.46
C MET A 320 23.09 3.82 -16.28
N SER A 321 24.24 3.56 -15.68
CA SER A 321 25.32 2.81 -16.35
C SER A 321 24.90 1.37 -16.74
N PHE A 322 24.05 0.73 -15.96
CA PHE A 322 23.48 -0.59 -16.30
C PHE A 322 22.42 -0.47 -17.39
N ILE A 323 21.49 0.46 -17.26
CA ILE A 323 20.39 0.67 -18.18
C ILE A 323 20.88 1.09 -19.57
N SER A 324 21.92 1.93 -19.67
CA SER A 324 22.46 2.37 -20.96
C SER A 324 22.94 1.19 -21.82
N LYS A 325 23.48 0.15 -21.22
CA LYS A 325 23.87 -1.09 -21.91
C LYS A 325 22.66 -1.88 -22.40
N PHE A 326 21.62 -1.98 -21.59
CA PHE A 326 20.36 -2.62 -21.97
C PHE A 326 19.64 -1.85 -23.08
N ARG A 327 19.64 -0.52 -23.02
CA ARG A 327 19.06 0.37 -24.02
C ARG A 327 19.63 0.16 -25.42
N MET A 328 20.92 -0.17 -25.53
CA MET A 328 21.57 -0.48 -26.80
C MET A 328 21.17 -1.86 -27.36
N THR A 329 20.75 -2.76 -26.49
CA THR A 329 20.53 -4.17 -26.84
C THR A 329 19.07 -4.44 -27.22
N LEU A 330 18.10 -3.81 -26.56
CA LEU A 330 16.67 -4.07 -26.69
C LEU A 330 15.96 -2.92 -27.42
N ASN A 331 14.91 -3.20 -28.17
CA ASN A 331 13.99 -2.18 -28.71
C ASN A 331 12.82 -1.90 -27.74
N SER A 332 11.95 -0.92 -28.07
CA SER A 332 10.84 -0.53 -27.20
C SER A 332 9.83 -1.64 -26.95
N GLN A 333 9.51 -2.46 -27.96
CA GLN A 333 8.57 -3.57 -27.83
C GLN A 333 9.09 -4.68 -26.91
N GLU A 334 10.40 -4.90 -26.93
CA GLU A 334 11.07 -5.89 -26.08
C GLU A 334 11.09 -5.44 -24.62
N PHE A 335 11.32 -4.14 -24.36
CA PHE A 335 11.17 -3.57 -23.02
C PHE A 335 9.74 -3.66 -22.51
N GLU A 336 8.74 -3.32 -23.34
CA GLU A 336 7.33 -3.46 -22.99
C GLU A 336 6.98 -4.91 -22.63
N SER A 337 7.49 -5.87 -23.37
CA SER A 337 7.27 -7.29 -23.10
C SER A 337 7.87 -7.71 -21.75
N ILE A 338 9.08 -7.28 -21.42
CA ILE A 338 9.73 -7.55 -20.13
C ILE A 338 8.92 -6.90 -19.00
N ILE A 339 8.50 -5.65 -19.17
CA ILE A 339 7.68 -4.91 -18.20
C ILE A 339 6.38 -5.68 -17.92
N ILE A 340 5.67 -6.14 -18.95
CA ILE A 340 4.44 -6.93 -18.82
C ILE A 340 4.71 -8.23 -18.08
N TYR A 341 5.75 -8.98 -18.43
CA TYR A 341 6.08 -10.26 -17.77
C TYR A 341 6.38 -10.08 -16.28
N ILE A 342 7.13 -9.03 -15.91
CA ILE A 342 7.45 -8.75 -14.51
C ILE A 342 6.17 -8.33 -13.75
N ASP A 343 5.33 -7.47 -14.32
CA ASP A 343 4.09 -7.01 -13.69
C ASP A 343 3.09 -8.16 -13.46
N GLU A 344 2.95 -9.07 -14.43
CA GLU A 344 2.14 -10.29 -14.28
C GLU A 344 2.67 -11.20 -13.16
N ASN A 345 3.99 -11.31 -13.04
CA ASN A 345 4.62 -12.10 -11.98
C ASN A 345 4.41 -11.48 -10.60
N ILE A 346 4.48 -10.15 -10.46
CA ILE A 346 4.16 -9.44 -9.21
C ILE A 346 2.71 -9.72 -8.81
N ARG A 347 1.75 -9.60 -9.74
CA ARG A 347 0.34 -9.89 -9.48
C ARG A 347 0.09 -11.35 -9.09
N SER A 348 0.83 -12.27 -9.70
CA SER A 348 0.71 -13.70 -9.39
C SER A 348 1.32 -14.03 -8.03
N LEU A 349 2.42 -13.37 -7.66
CA LEU A 349 3.03 -13.46 -6.34
C LEU A 349 2.08 -12.95 -5.24
N ASP A 350 1.39 -11.84 -5.51
CA ASP A 350 0.39 -11.28 -4.59
C ASP A 350 -0.79 -12.25 -4.39
N ARG A 351 -1.08 -13.12 -5.38
CA ARG A 351 -2.11 -14.19 -5.31
C ARG A 351 -1.59 -15.51 -4.75
N ASN A 352 -0.42 -15.50 -4.11
CA ASN A 352 0.21 -16.67 -3.49
C ASN A 352 0.57 -17.80 -4.48
N ALA A 353 0.86 -17.50 -5.74
CA ALA A 353 1.41 -18.49 -6.65
C ALA A 353 2.82 -18.91 -6.22
N ASN A 354 3.24 -20.12 -6.61
CA ASN A 354 4.54 -20.67 -6.22
C ASN A 354 5.70 -19.80 -6.73
N PRO A 355 6.50 -19.17 -5.85
CA PRO A 355 7.52 -18.21 -6.25
C PRO A 355 8.64 -18.81 -7.10
N LYS A 356 9.00 -20.07 -6.84
CA LYS A 356 10.02 -20.78 -7.58
C LYS A 356 9.61 -20.98 -9.05
N ILE A 357 8.38 -21.43 -9.27
CA ILE A 357 7.83 -21.66 -10.63
C ILE A 357 7.67 -20.33 -11.35
N LEU A 358 7.15 -19.31 -10.66
CA LEU A 358 6.97 -17.97 -11.23
C LEU A 358 8.28 -17.36 -11.71
N PHE A 359 9.31 -17.38 -10.87
CA PHE A 359 10.58 -16.75 -11.22
C PHE A 359 11.36 -17.54 -12.27
N LEU A 360 11.19 -18.87 -12.31
CA LEU A 360 11.73 -19.71 -13.37
C LEU A 360 11.06 -19.40 -14.72
N ASP A 361 9.74 -19.37 -14.78
CA ASP A 361 8.98 -19.03 -15.98
C ASP A 361 9.35 -17.62 -16.51
N LEU A 362 9.41 -16.65 -15.60
CA LEU A 362 9.85 -15.30 -15.93
C LEU A 362 11.26 -15.29 -16.53
N SER A 363 12.19 -16.01 -15.92
CA SER A 363 13.58 -16.09 -16.40
C SER A 363 13.70 -16.73 -17.78
N ILE A 364 12.92 -17.77 -18.05
CA ILE A 364 12.84 -18.42 -19.37
C ILE A 364 12.26 -17.47 -20.41
N LYS A 365 11.13 -16.80 -20.12
CA LYS A 365 10.50 -15.83 -21.03
C LYS A 365 11.45 -14.69 -21.42
N ILE A 366 12.16 -14.14 -20.41
CA ILE A 366 13.17 -13.10 -20.65
C ILE A 366 14.34 -13.66 -21.48
N SER A 367 14.81 -14.87 -21.17
CA SER A 367 15.90 -15.52 -21.91
C SER A 367 15.57 -15.75 -23.37
N ASP A 368 14.36 -16.23 -23.67
CA ASP A 368 13.88 -16.46 -25.04
C ASP A 368 13.73 -15.15 -25.83
N LEU A 369 13.27 -14.09 -25.17
CA LEU A 369 13.19 -12.77 -25.77
C LEU A 369 14.58 -12.23 -26.11
N LEU A 370 15.53 -12.31 -25.20
CA LEU A 370 16.92 -11.88 -25.39
C LEU A 370 17.64 -12.69 -26.50
N LYS A 371 17.32 -13.98 -26.64
CA LYS A 371 17.83 -14.84 -27.73
C LYS A 371 17.36 -14.39 -29.10
N LYS A 372 16.07 -14.06 -29.26
CA LYS A 372 15.52 -13.53 -30.52
C LYS A 372 16.25 -12.27 -30.94
N VAL A 373 16.49 -11.35 -30.02
CA VAL A 373 17.25 -10.12 -30.24
C VAL A 373 18.66 -10.40 -30.73
N LYS A 374 19.40 -11.28 -30.04
CA LYS A 374 20.75 -11.69 -30.44
C LYS A 374 20.79 -12.25 -31.85
N SER A 375 19.83 -13.09 -32.22
CA SER A 375 19.70 -13.65 -33.57
C SER A 375 19.43 -12.59 -34.65
N GLN A 376 18.59 -11.59 -34.33
CA GLN A 376 18.28 -10.49 -35.27
C GLN A 376 19.49 -9.57 -35.50
N VAL A 377 20.23 -9.25 -34.41
CA VAL A 377 21.46 -8.43 -34.51
C VAL A 377 22.52 -9.15 -35.35
N MET A 378 22.73 -10.44 -35.14
CA MET A 378 23.65 -11.24 -35.93
C MET A 378 23.27 -11.30 -37.41
N LYS A 379 21.96 -11.50 -37.71
CA LYS A 379 21.48 -11.48 -39.12
C LYS A 379 21.71 -10.13 -39.81
N LYS A 380 21.44 -9.01 -39.10
CA LYS A 380 21.73 -7.66 -39.63
C LYS A 380 23.22 -7.45 -39.86
N LEU A 381 24.09 -7.90 -38.97
CA LEU A 381 25.53 -7.78 -39.11
C LEU A 381 26.05 -8.59 -40.33
N ILE A 382 25.58 -9.83 -40.49
CA ILE A 382 25.90 -10.68 -41.63
C ILE A 382 25.42 -10.03 -42.93
N PHE A 383 24.18 -9.50 -42.97
CA PHE A 383 23.64 -8.82 -44.13
C PHE A 383 24.46 -7.59 -44.53
N ILE A 384 24.86 -6.76 -43.55
CA ILE A 384 25.72 -5.60 -43.79
C ILE A 384 27.08 -6.02 -44.37
N ILE A 385 27.70 -7.06 -43.78
CA ILE A 385 28.97 -7.60 -44.28
C ILE A 385 28.82 -8.15 -45.71
N THR A 386 27.70 -8.84 -46.01
CA THR A 386 27.45 -9.43 -47.34
C THR A 386 27.12 -8.38 -48.41
N VAL A 387 26.67 -7.19 -48.00
CA VAL A 387 26.35 -6.07 -48.95
C VAL A 387 27.56 -5.16 -49.18
N ILE A 388 28.56 -5.20 -48.29
CA ILE A 388 29.80 -4.39 -48.39
C ILE A 388 30.94 -5.15 -49.07
N ILE A 389 30.86 -6.48 -49.22
CA ILE A 389 31.74 -7.32 -50.05
C ILE A 389 31.13 -7.50 -51.44
#